data_a06a7511dfd9056c4730039fe79f26be
#
_entry.id   a06a7511dfd9056c4730039fe79f26be
#
_cell.length_a   1.000
_cell.length_b   1.000
_cell.length_c   1.000
_cell.angle_alpha   90.00
_cell.angle_beta   90.00
_cell.angle_gamma   90.00
#
_symmetry.space_group_name_H-M   'P 1'
#
loop_
_entity.id
_entity.type
_entity.pdbx_description
1 polymer ?
#
loop_
_entity_poly.entity_id
_entity_poly.type
_entity_poly.pdbx_seq_one_letter_code
_entity_poly.pdbx_strand_id
1 'polypeptide(L)'
;MKLYDNTTENGQNYRNPVLYMDYSDPDVIRVGEDYYMVASSFTYLPGVPLLHSRDLIHWEQLAWCVKKLPFARYDLPAHGCGTWAPAIRYHDGMFYVFIPLPDEGIFVTTAKNPAGPWSELHCIKQACGWIDPCPFWDDDGNAYMAHAYAKSRCGIKHRI
;
A
#
# COMPACT_ATOMS: atom_id res chain seq x y z
N MET A 1 -13.22 4.00 11.17
CA MET A 1 -12.95 3.87 12.62
C MET A 1 -11.80 4.81 12.96
N LYS A 2 -12.00 5.78 13.86
CA LYS A 2 -10.90 6.61 14.36
C LYS A 2 -9.92 5.71 15.12
N LEU A 3 -8.65 5.81 14.77
CA LEU A 3 -7.63 4.92 15.31
C LEU A 3 -7.03 5.45 16.62
N TYR A 4 -6.76 6.75 16.66
CA TYR A 4 -6.03 7.33 17.76
C TYR A 4 -6.16 8.86 17.75
N ASP A 5 -6.31 9.48 18.90
CA ASP A 5 -6.23 10.93 19.05
C ASP A 5 -4.98 11.27 19.85
N ASN A 6 -4.03 11.89 19.18
CA ASN A 6 -2.73 12.25 19.73
C ASN A 6 -2.48 13.76 19.76
N THR A 7 -3.51 14.58 19.60
CA THR A 7 -3.39 16.02 19.78
C THR A 7 -3.20 16.37 21.25
N THR A 8 -2.51 17.49 21.49
CA THR A 8 -2.40 18.05 22.83
C THR A 8 -3.71 18.77 23.22
N GLU A 9 -3.96 18.95 24.52
CA GLU A 9 -5.19 19.55 25.04
C GLU A 9 -5.52 20.94 24.43
N ASN A 10 -4.49 21.70 24.02
CA ASN A 10 -4.65 22.98 23.36
C ASN A 10 -4.80 22.89 21.82
N GLY A 11 -4.74 21.70 21.23
CA GLY A 11 -4.87 21.47 19.81
C GLY A 11 -3.74 22.01 18.93
N GLN A 12 -2.67 22.57 19.52
CA GLN A 12 -1.58 23.25 18.78
C GLN A 12 -0.43 22.30 18.43
N ASN A 13 -0.33 21.17 19.11
CA ASN A 13 0.74 20.20 18.92
C ASN A 13 0.16 18.78 18.88
N TYR A 14 0.95 17.87 18.38
CA TYR A 14 0.64 16.43 18.42
C TYR A 14 1.78 15.67 19.09
N ARG A 15 1.51 14.44 19.51
CA ARG A 15 2.50 13.55 20.10
C ARG A 15 2.82 12.40 19.15
N ASN A 16 4.08 12.04 19.05
CA ASN A 16 4.51 10.82 18.38
C ASN A 16 4.39 9.60 19.32
N PRO A 17 4.11 8.42 18.77
CA PRO A 17 3.80 8.14 17.37
C PRO A 17 2.42 8.65 16.97
N VAL A 18 2.29 9.16 15.73
CA VAL A 18 1.00 9.58 15.15
C VAL A 18 0.03 8.40 15.07
N LEU A 19 0.54 7.23 14.71
CA LEU A 19 -0.19 5.95 14.72
C LEU A 19 0.59 4.94 15.57
N TYR A 20 -0.02 4.46 16.66
CA TYR A 20 0.58 3.44 17.52
C TYR A 20 0.13 2.05 17.09
N MET A 21 0.47 1.70 15.84
CA MET A 21 0.14 0.43 15.20
C MET A 21 1.22 0.06 14.19
N ASP A 22 1.24 -1.19 13.76
CA ASP A 22 2.14 -1.68 12.71
C ASP A 22 1.56 -1.31 11.33
N TYR A 23 2.00 -0.17 10.81
CA TYR A 23 1.76 0.31 9.45
C TYR A 23 3.11 0.48 8.76
N SER A 24 3.80 -0.63 8.50
CA SER A 24 5.11 -0.61 7.87
C SER A 24 5.04 -0.24 6.38
N ASP A 25 6.14 0.31 5.88
CA ASP A 25 6.31 0.72 4.47
C ASP A 25 5.14 1.58 3.94
N PRO A 26 4.76 2.65 4.64
CA PRO A 26 3.62 3.45 4.23
C PRO A 26 3.93 4.26 2.97
N ASP A 27 2.95 4.34 2.06
CA ASP A 27 2.94 5.30 0.95
C ASP A 27 1.70 6.18 1.07
N VAL A 28 1.87 7.50 0.90
CA VAL A 28 0.85 8.51 1.13
C VAL A 28 0.69 9.39 -0.10
N ILE A 29 -0.56 9.63 -0.50
CA ILE A 29 -0.90 10.61 -1.53
C ILE A 29 -1.87 11.65 -0.99
N ARG A 30 -1.88 12.83 -1.62
CA ARG A 30 -2.90 13.87 -1.42
C ARG A 30 -3.81 13.96 -2.64
N VAL A 31 -5.12 13.97 -2.41
CA VAL A 31 -6.12 14.21 -3.45
C VAL A 31 -7.07 15.29 -2.93
N GLY A 32 -6.97 16.49 -3.50
CA GLY A 32 -7.68 17.67 -2.98
C GLY A 32 -7.22 18.04 -1.56
N GLU A 33 -8.13 17.96 -0.59
CA GLU A 33 -7.86 18.23 0.83
C GLU A 33 -7.63 16.95 1.65
N ASP A 34 -7.74 15.79 1.02
CA ASP A 34 -7.69 14.49 1.67
C ASP A 34 -6.35 13.80 1.45
N TYR A 35 -5.85 13.13 2.48
CA TYR A 35 -4.66 12.27 2.43
C TYR A 35 -5.07 10.81 2.55
N TYR A 36 -4.47 9.99 1.71
CA TYR A 36 -4.69 8.54 1.70
C TYR A 36 -3.37 7.82 1.87
N MET A 37 -3.33 6.88 2.80
CA MET A 37 -2.15 6.09 3.12
C MET A 37 -2.47 4.61 2.96
N VAL A 38 -1.57 3.88 2.33
CA VAL A 38 -1.55 2.41 2.32
C VAL A 38 -0.31 1.92 3.05
N ALA A 39 -0.36 0.68 3.55
CA ALA A 39 0.77 0.06 4.24
C ALA A 39 0.83 -1.45 3.97
N SER A 40 1.95 -2.06 4.31
CA SER A 40 2.17 -3.50 4.22
C SER A 40 1.22 -4.29 5.12
N SER A 41 0.94 -5.55 4.73
CA SER A 41 0.32 -6.58 5.56
C SER A 41 1.09 -7.88 5.36
N PHE A 42 2.21 -8.04 6.06
CA PHE A 42 3.17 -9.12 5.79
C PHE A 42 2.70 -10.52 6.13
N THR A 43 1.71 -10.66 7.01
CA THR A 43 1.45 -11.95 7.66
C THR A 43 0.04 -12.48 7.44
N TYR A 44 -0.93 -11.62 7.16
CA TYR A 44 -2.35 -11.98 7.15
C TYR A 44 -3.17 -11.20 6.12
N LEU A 45 -4.39 -11.68 5.86
CA LEU A 45 -5.43 -11.00 5.09
C LEU A 45 -6.63 -10.67 6.00
N PRO A 46 -7.46 -9.67 5.65
CA PRO A 46 -7.34 -8.80 4.49
C PRO A 46 -6.08 -7.94 4.55
N GLY A 47 -5.51 -7.61 3.38
CA GLY A 47 -4.25 -6.90 3.23
C GLY A 47 -4.39 -5.50 2.67
N VAL A 48 -3.31 -4.74 2.74
CA VAL A 48 -3.21 -3.35 2.31
C VAL A 48 -4.29 -2.49 2.96
N PRO A 49 -4.13 -2.16 4.26
CA PRO A 49 -5.01 -1.18 4.91
C PRO A 49 -4.91 0.15 4.17
N LEU A 50 -6.05 0.78 3.93
CA LEU A 50 -6.13 2.13 3.42
C LEU A 50 -6.68 3.03 4.51
N LEU A 51 -5.90 4.05 4.85
CA LEU A 51 -6.23 5.05 5.85
C LEU A 51 -6.49 6.40 5.17
N HIS A 52 -7.31 7.20 5.82
CA HIS A 52 -7.67 8.54 5.41
C HIS A 52 -7.37 9.54 6.52
N SER A 53 -6.91 10.74 6.13
CA SER A 53 -6.72 11.88 7.01
C SER A 53 -6.93 13.19 6.27
N ARG A 54 -7.20 14.28 7.01
CA ARG A 54 -7.20 15.64 6.47
C ARG A 54 -6.05 16.50 6.99
N ASP A 55 -5.26 15.99 7.92
CA ASP A 55 -4.22 16.76 8.59
C ASP A 55 -2.91 15.98 8.83
N LEU A 56 -2.83 14.72 8.37
CA LEU A 56 -1.72 13.79 8.58
C LEU A 56 -1.50 13.37 10.06
N ILE A 57 -2.38 13.79 10.96
CA ILE A 57 -2.30 13.51 12.38
C ILE A 57 -3.43 12.57 12.80
N HIS A 58 -4.66 12.90 12.41
CA HIS A 58 -5.85 12.11 12.71
C HIS A 58 -6.16 11.20 11.54
N TRP A 59 -5.91 9.91 11.74
CA TRP A 59 -6.14 8.89 10.73
C TRP A 59 -7.34 8.01 11.09
N GLU A 60 -8.08 7.62 10.09
CA GLU A 60 -9.10 6.60 10.20
C GLU A 60 -8.90 5.52 9.15
N GLN A 61 -9.10 4.27 9.53
CA GLN A 61 -9.08 3.18 8.56
C GLN A 61 -10.37 3.20 7.74
N LEU A 62 -10.21 3.37 6.44
CA LEU A 62 -11.30 3.52 5.49
C LEU A 62 -11.66 2.19 4.81
N ALA A 63 -10.64 1.41 4.41
CA ALA A 63 -10.83 0.18 3.66
C ALA A 63 -9.68 -0.81 3.85
N TRP A 64 -9.87 -2.00 3.30
CA TRP A 64 -8.85 -2.96 2.95
C TRP A 64 -8.86 -3.13 1.43
N CYS A 65 -7.75 -2.83 0.77
CA CYS A 65 -7.68 -2.90 -0.69
C CYS A 65 -7.65 -4.33 -1.23
N VAL A 66 -7.16 -5.28 -0.42
CA VAL A 66 -7.04 -6.69 -0.81
C VAL A 66 -7.80 -7.58 0.16
N LYS A 67 -8.85 -8.23 -0.31
CA LYS A 67 -9.62 -9.18 0.49
C LYS A 67 -9.00 -10.58 0.48
N LYS A 68 -8.50 -11.00 -0.68
CA LYS A 68 -7.93 -12.32 -0.92
C LYS A 68 -6.81 -12.22 -1.94
N LEU A 69 -5.76 -13.03 -1.78
CA LEU A 69 -4.71 -13.22 -2.77
C LEU A 69 -5.01 -14.46 -3.63
N PRO A 70 -4.64 -14.47 -4.94
CA PRO A 70 -5.04 -15.53 -5.87
C PRO A 70 -4.20 -16.81 -5.77
N PHE A 71 -3.51 -17.03 -4.63
CA PHE A 71 -2.63 -18.18 -4.43
C PHE A 71 -2.91 -18.84 -3.09
N ALA A 72 -3.13 -20.16 -3.08
CA ALA A 72 -3.51 -20.93 -1.90
C ALA A 72 -2.52 -20.83 -0.72
N ARG A 73 -1.25 -20.54 -0.99
CA ARG A 73 -0.24 -20.34 0.06
C ARG A 73 -0.51 -19.15 0.99
N TYR A 74 -1.39 -18.23 0.58
CA TYR A 74 -1.83 -17.09 1.38
C TYR A 74 -3.14 -17.29 2.14
N ASP A 75 -3.74 -18.48 2.05
CA ASP A 75 -5.01 -18.75 2.72
C ASP A 75 -4.85 -18.87 4.25
N LEU A 76 -3.63 -19.07 4.73
CA LEU A 76 -3.30 -19.11 6.16
C LEU A 76 -2.25 -18.03 6.50
N PRO A 77 -2.34 -17.42 7.69
CA PRO A 77 -1.33 -16.48 8.16
C PRO A 77 0.05 -17.12 8.22
N ALA A 78 1.03 -16.48 7.58
CA ALA A 78 2.42 -16.89 7.63
C ALA A 78 3.33 -15.68 7.49
N HIS A 79 4.39 -15.60 8.30
CA HIS A 79 5.32 -14.48 8.29
C HIS A 79 5.96 -14.29 6.90
N GLY A 80 5.91 -13.06 6.38
CA GLY A 80 6.41 -12.70 5.05
C GLY A 80 5.56 -13.22 3.88
N CYS A 81 4.42 -13.86 4.16
CA CYS A 81 3.46 -14.37 3.18
C CYS A 81 2.19 -13.52 3.17
N GLY A 82 2.32 -12.24 2.87
CA GLY A 82 1.25 -11.29 2.71
C GLY A 82 1.60 -10.26 1.66
N THR A 83 0.98 -9.10 1.73
CA THR A 83 1.26 -7.97 0.83
C THR A 83 2.44 -7.16 1.38
N TRP A 84 3.44 -6.92 0.54
CA TRP A 84 4.60 -6.12 0.91
C TRP A 84 4.38 -4.66 0.49
N ALA A 85 5.36 -3.79 0.74
CA ALA A 85 5.35 -2.34 0.52
C ALA A 85 4.48 -1.87 -0.67
N PRO A 86 3.19 -1.55 -0.48
CA PRO A 86 2.31 -1.11 -1.56
C PRO A 86 2.60 0.34 -1.94
N ALA A 87 2.22 0.73 -3.16
CA ALA A 87 2.21 2.13 -3.58
C ALA A 87 0.81 2.54 -4.00
N ILE A 88 0.37 3.71 -3.54
CA ILE A 88 -0.92 4.29 -3.93
C ILE A 88 -0.71 5.45 -4.89
N ARG A 89 -1.54 5.56 -5.93
CA ARG A 89 -1.57 6.71 -6.86
C ARG A 89 -3.01 7.07 -7.21
N TYR A 90 -3.18 8.33 -7.59
CA TYR A 90 -4.46 8.81 -8.14
C TYR A 90 -4.20 9.42 -9.51
N HIS A 91 -4.89 8.91 -10.53
CA HIS A 91 -4.75 9.34 -11.91
C HIS A 91 -6.09 9.21 -12.62
N ASP A 92 -6.48 10.23 -13.39
CA ASP A 92 -7.73 10.29 -14.18
C ASP A 92 -8.98 9.83 -13.42
N GLY A 93 -9.15 10.34 -12.19
CA GLY A 93 -10.34 10.05 -11.39
C GLY A 93 -10.36 8.65 -10.75
N MET A 94 -9.24 7.93 -10.78
CA MET A 94 -9.13 6.56 -10.29
C MET A 94 -7.97 6.42 -9.30
N PHE A 95 -8.21 5.72 -8.22
CA PHE A 95 -7.16 5.24 -7.32
C PHE A 95 -6.57 3.95 -7.84
N TYR A 96 -5.24 3.83 -7.77
CA TYR A 96 -4.46 2.65 -8.10
C TYR A 96 -3.64 2.26 -6.87
N VAL A 97 -3.68 1.01 -6.49
CA VAL A 97 -2.79 0.45 -5.48
C VAL A 97 -1.97 -0.67 -6.11
N PHE A 98 -0.66 -0.45 -6.16
CA PHE A 98 0.32 -1.40 -6.69
C PHE A 98 0.89 -2.21 -5.54
N ILE A 99 0.89 -3.52 -5.69
CA ILE A 99 1.14 -4.45 -4.59
C ILE A 99 2.19 -5.47 -5.02
N PRO A 100 3.38 -5.46 -4.41
CA PRO A 100 4.35 -6.50 -4.63
C PRO A 100 3.99 -7.75 -3.83
N LEU A 101 3.96 -8.87 -4.53
CA LEU A 101 4.02 -10.21 -3.97
C LEU A 101 5.38 -10.78 -4.42
N PRO A 102 6.41 -10.77 -3.55
CA PRO A 102 7.80 -10.91 -4.01
C PRO A 102 8.13 -12.28 -4.62
N ASP A 103 7.29 -13.27 -4.47
CA ASP A 103 7.47 -14.57 -5.14
C ASP A 103 6.71 -14.67 -6.47
N GLU A 104 5.72 -13.80 -6.71
CA GLU A 104 4.88 -13.83 -7.91
C GLU A 104 5.07 -12.62 -8.82
N GLY A 105 5.22 -11.41 -8.27
CA GLY A 105 5.38 -10.19 -9.06
C GLY A 105 4.66 -8.97 -8.53
N ILE A 106 4.38 -8.03 -9.41
CA ILE A 106 3.65 -6.79 -9.09
C ILE A 106 2.22 -6.91 -9.59
N PHE A 107 1.29 -6.61 -8.70
CA PHE A 107 -0.14 -6.60 -8.93
C PHE A 107 -0.69 -5.19 -8.78
N VAL A 108 -1.87 -4.93 -9.35
CA VAL A 108 -2.61 -3.68 -9.17
C VAL A 108 -4.07 -3.98 -8.86
N THR A 109 -4.65 -3.18 -8.00
CA THR A 109 -6.10 -3.04 -7.80
C THR A 109 -6.49 -1.58 -7.93
N THR A 110 -7.72 -1.32 -8.35
CA THR A 110 -8.22 0.03 -8.62
C THR A 110 -9.58 0.28 -8.00
N ALA A 111 -9.88 1.54 -7.69
CA ALA A 111 -11.20 1.96 -7.25
C ALA A 111 -11.46 3.43 -7.63
N LYS A 112 -12.71 3.77 -7.96
CA LYS A 112 -13.14 5.19 -8.10
C LYS A 112 -13.30 5.86 -6.74
N ASN A 113 -13.80 5.09 -5.77
CA ASN A 113 -13.98 5.54 -4.39
C ASN A 113 -12.94 4.85 -3.51
N PRO A 114 -12.14 5.57 -2.73
CA PRO A 114 -11.11 4.96 -1.88
C PRO A 114 -11.71 4.01 -0.81
N ALA A 115 -12.96 4.21 -0.40
CA ALA A 115 -13.66 3.25 0.45
C ALA A 115 -14.04 1.93 -0.27
N GLY A 116 -13.82 1.87 -1.59
CA GLY A 116 -14.14 0.72 -2.45
C GLY A 116 -15.50 0.82 -3.15
N PRO A 117 -15.94 -0.23 -3.85
CA PRO A 117 -15.24 -1.50 -3.94
C PRO A 117 -13.94 -1.41 -4.74
N TRP A 118 -12.92 -2.14 -4.29
CA TRP A 118 -11.67 -2.34 -5.00
C TRP A 118 -11.81 -3.49 -6.00
N SER A 119 -11.17 -3.36 -7.17
CA SER A 119 -11.19 -4.39 -8.21
C SER A 119 -10.48 -5.67 -7.76
N GLU A 120 -10.72 -6.76 -8.48
CA GLU A 120 -9.84 -7.93 -8.41
C GLU A 120 -8.40 -7.55 -8.76
N LEU A 121 -7.44 -8.29 -8.19
CA LEU A 121 -6.02 -8.10 -8.45
C LEU A 121 -5.66 -8.46 -9.88
N HIS A 122 -5.02 -7.54 -10.58
CA HIS A 122 -4.44 -7.77 -11.90
C HIS A 122 -2.92 -7.85 -11.80
N CYS A 123 -2.30 -8.92 -12.32
CA CYS A 123 -0.86 -9.05 -12.41
C CYS A 123 -0.32 -8.19 -13.55
N ILE A 124 0.45 -7.15 -13.24
CA ILE A 124 1.08 -6.28 -14.25
C ILE A 124 2.38 -6.89 -14.73
N LYS A 125 3.13 -7.50 -13.81
CA LYS A 125 4.42 -8.10 -14.12
C LYS A 125 4.67 -9.32 -13.24
N GLN A 126 4.74 -10.46 -13.88
CA GLN A 126 5.21 -11.68 -13.21
C GLN A 126 6.74 -11.63 -13.10
N ALA A 127 7.24 -11.56 -11.89
CA ALA A 127 8.67 -11.47 -11.61
C ALA A 127 8.98 -11.80 -10.15
N CYS A 128 9.87 -12.74 -9.91
CA CYS A 128 10.32 -13.07 -8.56
C CYS A 128 11.29 -12.01 -8.03
N GLY A 129 11.09 -11.58 -6.79
CA GLY A 129 11.94 -10.62 -6.09
C GLY A 129 11.67 -9.15 -6.36
N TRP A 130 10.69 -8.79 -7.16
CA TRP A 130 10.32 -7.39 -7.35
C TRP A 130 9.52 -6.87 -6.17
N ILE A 131 10.00 -5.74 -5.60
CA ILE A 131 9.43 -5.08 -4.43
C ILE A 131 9.47 -3.56 -4.58
N ASP A 132 8.83 -2.85 -3.66
CA ASP A 132 8.86 -1.39 -3.52
C ASP A 132 8.52 -0.67 -4.83
N PRO A 133 7.35 -0.93 -5.44
CA PRO A 133 6.96 -0.27 -6.67
C PRO A 133 6.79 1.23 -6.45
N CYS A 134 7.32 2.04 -7.37
CA CYS A 134 7.11 3.48 -7.42
C CYS A 134 6.58 3.86 -8.81
N PRO A 135 5.26 3.72 -9.02
CA PRO A 135 4.64 4.05 -10.30
C PRO A 135 4.41 5.56 -10.44
N PHE A 136 4.51 6.05 -11.67
CA PHE A 136 4.18 7.41 -12.04
C PHE A 136 3.74 7.51 -13.50
N TRP A 137 3.01 8.56 -13.81
CA TRP A 137 2.67 8.98 -15.18
C TRP A 137 3.43 10.26 -15.48
N ASP A 138 4.04 10.35 -16.67
CA ASP A 138 4.67 11.57 -17.14
C ASP A 138 3.66 12.53 -17.79
N ASP A 139 4.14 13.70 -18.18
CA ASP A 139 3.30 14.74 -18.79
C ASP A 139 2.79 14.33 -20.19
N ASP A 140 3.44 13.36 -20.83
CA ASP A 140 3.03 12.80 -22.13
C ASP A 140 2.00 11.66 -21.96
N GLY A 141 1.62 11.32 -20.73
CA GLY A 141 0.65 10.28 -20.39
C GLY A 141 1.23 8.86 -20.38
N ASN A 142 2.56 8.71 -20.51
CA ASN A 142 3.18 7.39 -20.38
C ASN A 142 3.29 6.98 -18.92
N ALA A 143 3.06 5.69 -18.67
CA ALA A 143 3.18 5.11 -17.34
C ALA A 143 4.54 4.41 -17.17
N TYR A 144 5.19 4.70 -16.05
CA TYR A 144 6.48 4.10 -15.69
C TYR A 144 6.41 3.55 -14.28
N MET A 145 7.33 2.63 -13.97
CA MET A 145 7.49 2.10 -12.62
C MET A 145 8.97 1.87 -12.30
N ALA A 146 9.48 2.58 -11.30
CA ALA A 146 10.70 2.18 -10.62
C ALA A 146 10.37 1.12 -9.58
N HIS A 147 11.30 0.22 -9.29
CA HIS A 147 11.13 -0.80 -8.27
C HIS A 147 12.48 -1.27 -7.70
N ALA A 148 12.45 -1.91 -6.54
CA ALA A 148 13.61 -2.55 -5.93
C ALA A 148 13.60 -4.08 -6.11
N TYR A 149 14.63 -4.74 -5.58
CA TYR A 149 14.75 -6.19 -5.57
C TYR A 149 14.96 -6.73 -4.15
N ALA A 150 14.14 -7.70 -3.76
CA ALA A 150 14.35 -8.53 -2.58
C ALA A 150 15.37 -9.63 -2.90
N LYS A 151 16.63 -9.44 -2.52
CA LYS A 151 17.72 -10.40 -2.76
C LYS A 151 17.40 -11.80 -2.22
N SER A 152 16.69 -11.88 -1.10
CA SER A 152 16.27 -13.14 -0.47
C SER A 152 15.27 -13.94 -1.32
N ARG A 153 14.60 -13.31 -2.28
CA ARG A 153 13.56 -13.94 -3.11
C ARG A 153 14.04 -14.22 -4.53
N CYS A 154 14.87 -13.37 -5.12
CA CYS A 154 15.31 -13.51 -6.50
C CYS A 154 16.59 -14.33 -6.70
N GLY A 155 17.20 -14.85 -5.62
CA GLY A 155 18.42 -15.67 -5.70
C GLY A 155 19.67 -14.94 -6.23
N ILE A 156 19.60 -13.62 -6.42
CA ILE A 156 20.72 -12.81 -6.91
C ILE A 156 21.69 -12.55 -5.75
N LYS A 157 22.81 -13.27 -5.74
CA LYS A 157 23.91 -13.01 -4.83
C LYS A 157 24.68 -11.79 -5.32
N HIS A 158 24.58 -10.67 -4.57
CA HIS A 158 25.38 -9.45 -4.76
C HIS A 158 25.33 -8.83 -6.18
N ARG A 159 24.40 -7.93 -6.40
CA ARG A 159 24.61 -6.83 -7.34
C ARG A 159 24.78 -5.55 -6.52
N ILE A 160 25.98 -4.99 -6.60
CA ILE A 160 26.27 -3.62 -6.20
C ILE A 160 25.77 -2.73 -7.33
#